data_61d3412713b8c3f02e3f4daf036ac5ec
#
_entry.id   61d3412713b8c3f02e3f4daf036ac5ec
#
_cell.length_a   1.000
_cell.length_b   1.000
_cell.length_c   1.000
_cell.angle_alpha   90.00
_cell.angle_beta   90.00
_cell.angle_gamma   90.00
#
_symmetry.space_group_name_H-M   'P 1'
#
loop_
_entity.id
_entity.type
_entity.pdbx_description
1 polymer ?
#
loop_
_entity_poly.entity_id
_entity_poly.type
_entity_poly.pdbx_seq_one_letter_code
_entity_poly.pdbx_strand_id
1 'polypeptide(L)'
;MIIYDPKIAILLIAFNRSNIKQVFDRIKVVKPRRLYIAVDGSTNDTQRKISKETTFIVSHIDWECQVFKLYQEKNQGYDKHCFDSISWFFEQEPEGVILEDDCVPSISFFGFCTTLLEK
;
A
#
# COMPACT_ATOMS: atom_id res chain seq x y z
N MET A 1 6.24 19.88 15.13
CA MET A 1 5.79 18.52 14.75
C MET A 1 5.82 18.37 13.24
N ILE A 2 6.38 17.28 12.75
CA ILE A 2 6.40 16.99 11.30
C ILE A 2 5.12 16.22 10.97
N ILE A 3 4.32 16.79 10.06
CA ILE A 3 3.00 16.26 9.70
C ILE A 3 3.04 15.70 8.28
N TYR A 4 2.38 14.57 8.06
CA TYR A 4 2.22 14.00 6.73
C TYR A 4 1.32 14.91 5.86
N ASP A 5 1.77 15.15 4.63
CA ASP A 5 0.96 15.85 3.64
C ASP A 5 0.05 14.84 2.91
N PRO A 6 -1.29 14.92 3.06
CA PRO A 6 -2.20 13.95 2.42
C PRO A 6 -2.16 13.95 0.90
N LYS A 7 -1.56 14.95 0.26
CA LYS A 7 -1.39 14.98 -1.20
C LYS A 7 -0.33 14.01 -1.69
N ILE A 8 0.55 13.53 -0.80
CA ILE A 8 1.55 12.54 -1.16
C ILE A 8 0.88 11.17 -1.28
N ALA A 9 0.97 10.55 -2.45
CA ALA A 9 0.37 9.25 -2.69
C ALA A 9 1.09 8.16 -1.91
N ILE A 10 0.34 7.13 -1.51
CA ILE A 10 0.89 5.95 -0.84
C ILE A 10 0.62 4.72 -1.71
N LEU A 11 1.65 3.89 -1.90
CA LEU A 11 1.54 2.57 -2.50
C LEU A 11 1.68 1.52 -1.40
N LEU A 12 0.70 0.65 -1.27
CA LEU A 12 0.75 -0.52 -0.41
C LEU A 12 0.89 -1.77 -1.28
N ILE A 13 2.00 -2.50 -1.09
CA ILE A 13 2.28 -3.73 -1.84
C ILE A 13 2.03 -4.93 -0.92
N ALA A 14 1.11 -5.80 -1.32
CA ALA A 14 0.72 -6.98 -0.55
C ALA A 14 1.17 -8.27 -1.25
N PHE A 15 1.72 -9.19 -0.46
CA PHE A 15 2.24 -10.48 -0.91
C PHE A 15 1.49 -11.66 -0.26
N ASN A 16 0.22 -11.45 0.09
CA ASN A 16 -0.63 -12.46 0.74
C ASN A 16 -0.06 -12.93 2.09
N ARG A 17 0.39 -11.97 2.89
CA ARG A 17 0.84 -12.16 4.27
C ARG A 17 -0.17 -11.59 5.26
N SER A 18 -0.16 -12.09 6.48
CA SER A 18 -1.22 -11.84 7.47
C SER A 18 -1.16 -10.47 8.18
N ASN A 19 -0.13 -9.66 7.97
CA ASN A 19 0.07 -8.42 8.71
C ASN A 19 -0.56 -7.19 8.08
N ILE A 20 -1.30 -7.35 6.99
CA ILE A 20 -1.84 -6.22 6.21
C ILE A 20 -2.72 -5.29 7.05
N LYS A 21 -3.49 -5.84 7.99
CA LYS A 21 -4.38 -5.03 8.82
C LYS A 21 -3.62 -3.99 9.63
N GLN A 22 -2.48 -4.37 10.20
CA GLN A 22 -1.66 -3.45 11.00
C GLN A 22 -1.11 -2.32 10.16
N VAL A 23 -0.62 -2.63 8.96
CA VAL A 23 -0.12 -1.62 8.03
C VAL A 23 -1.26 -0.71 7.56
N PHE A 24 -2.39 -1.29 7.20
CA PHE A 24 -3.53 -0.51 6.73
C PHE A 24 -4.10 0.40 7.82
N ASP A 25 -4.10 -0.05 9.07
CA ASP A 25 -4.55 0.79 10.19
C ASP A 25 -3.69 2.06 10.32
N ARG A 26 -2.39 1.98 10.03
CA ARG A 26 -1.52 3.16 10.02
C ARG A 26 -1.87 4.11 8.87
N ILE A 27 -2.15 3.55 7.70
CA ILE A 27 -2.59 4.34 6.54
C ILE A 27 -3.90 5.06 6.85
N LYS A 28 -4.83 4.40 7.53
CA LYS A 28 -6.11 5.00 7.93
C LYS A 28 -5.93 6.20 8.86
N VAL A 29 -4.91 6.18 9.69
CA VAL A 29 -4.64 7.31 10.59
C VAL A 29 -4.21 8.55 9.80
N VAL A 30 -3.37 8.39 8.78
CA VAL A 30 -2.83 9.52 8.02
C VAL A 30 -3.70 9.97 6.86
N LYS A 31 -4.60 9.12 6.38
CA LYS A 31 -5.65 9.45 5.39
C LYS A 31 -5.11 10.06 4.10
N PRO A 32 -4.33 9.32 3.31
CA PRO A 32 -3.86 9.85 2.04
C PRO A 32 -5.03 10.12 1.09
N ARG A 33 -4.91 11.12 0.24
CA ARG A 33 -5.92 11.42 -0.77
C ARG A 33 -5.88 10.46 -1.96
N ARG A 34 -4.73 9.82 -2.20
CA ARG A 34 -4.57 8.80 -3.23
C ARG A 34 -3.85 7.60 -2.65
N LEU A 35 -4.49 6.45 -2.77
CA LEU A 35 -3.95 5.19 -2.26
C LEU A 35 -3.91 4.17 -3.40
N TYR A 36 -2.73 3.64 -3.65
CA TYR A 36 -2.48 2.59 -4.63
C TYR A 36 -2.30 1.29 -3.87
N ILE A 37 -3.02 0.26 -4.27
CA ILE A 37 -2.99 -1.05 -3.62
C ILE A 37 -2.64 -2.11 -4.66
N ALA A 38 -1.52 -2.78 -4.46
CA ALA A 38 -1.08 -3.86 -5.34
C ALA A 38 -1.08 -5.18 -4.55
N VAL A 39 -1.80 -6.17 -5.05
CA VAL A 39 -1.90 -7.48 -4.39
C VAL A 39 -1.43 -8.56 -5.37
N ASP A 40 -0.44 -9.35 -4.94
CA ASP A 40 0.06 -10.47 -5.76
C ASP A 40 -0.99 -11.59 -5.87
N GLY A 41 -0.89 -12.37 -6.92
CA GLY A 41 -1.71 -13.55 -7.09
C GLY A 41 -1.35 -14.65 -6.11
N SER A 42 -2.30 -15.52 -5.83
CA SER A 42 -2.15 -16.60 -4.86
C SER A 42 -1.60 -17.87 -5.51
N THR A 43 -0.76 -18.62 -4.77
CA THR A 43 -0.19 -19.89 -5.24
C THR A 43 -0.94 -21.11 -4.70
N ASN A 44 -1.72 -20.95 -3.61
CA ASN A 44 -2.41 -22.04 -2.95
C ASN A 44 -3.65 -21.53 -2.21
N ASP A 45 -4.40 -22.47 -1.60
CA ASP A 45 -5.66 -22.14 -0.92
C ASP A 45 -5.45 -21.23 0.30
N THR A 46 -4.36 -21.42 1.04
CA THR A 46 -4.03 -20.59 2.19
C THR A 46 -3.80 -19.15 1.75
N GLN A 47 -3.04 -18.93 0.68
CA GLN A 47 -2.82 -17.61 0.12
C GLN A 47 -4.09 -17.00 -0.44
N ARG A 48 -4.96 -17.80 -1.07
CA ARG A 48 -6.24 -17.29 -1.57
C ARG A 48 -7.11 -16.77 -0.44
N LYS A 49 -7.13 -17.46 0.69
CA LYS A 49 -7.86 -17.00 1.88
C LYS A 49 -7.31 -15.66 2.40
N ILE A 50 -5.98 -15.56 2.52
CA ILE A 50 -5.32 -14.33 2.97
C ILE A 50 -5.58 -13.20 1.97
N SER A 51 -5.54 -13.48 0.67
CA SER A 51 -5.82 -12.50 -0.37
C SER A 51 -7.24 -11.93 -0.25
N LYS A 52 -8.23 -12.79 0.01
CA LYS A 52 -9.61 -12.34 0.23
C LYS A 52 -9.73 -11.46 1.46
N GLU A 53 -9.06 -11.82 2.55
CA GLU A 53 -9.02 -11.01 3.77
C GLU A 53 -8.35 -9.66 3.50
N THR A 54 -7.24 -9.66 2.75
CA THR A 54 -6.51 -8.45 2.37
C THR A 54 -7.41 -7.50 1.57
N THR A 55 -8.04 -7.99 0.52
CA THR A 55 -8.91 -7.16 -0.32
C THR A 55 -10.12 -6.65 0.45
N PHE A 56 -10.64 -7.43 1.39
CA PHE A 56 -11.70 -7.00 2.28
C PHE A 56 -11.24 -5.87 3.20
N ILE A 57 -10.10 -6.03 3.86
CA ILE A 57 -9.55 -5.04 4.79
C ILE A 57 -9.29 -3.71 4.09
N VAL A 58 -8.62 -3.75 2.93
CA VAL A 58 -8.25 -2.53 2.22
C VAL A 58 -9.43 -1.86 1.49
N SER A 59 -10.58 -2.52 1.46
CA SER A 59 -11.81 -1.91 0.92
C SER A 59 -12.49 -0.98 1.92
N HIS A 60 -12.10 -1.01 3.20
CA HIS A 60 -12.72 -0.21 4.27
C HIS A 60 -12.10 1.18 4.35
N ILE A 61 -12.34 1.98 3.32
CA ILE A 61 -11.84 3.36 3.24
C ILE A 61 -13.00 4.30 3.59
N ASP A 62 -12.88 4.95 4.74
CA ASP A 62 -13.93 5.82 5.30
C ASP A 62 -13.52 7.30 5.27
N TRP A 63 -12.54 7.66 4.46
CA TRP A 63 -12.11 9.04 4.25
C TRP A 63 -12.09 9.35 2.75
N GLU A 64 -12.05 10.62 2.40
CA GLU A 64 -11.98 11.04 1.00
C GLU A 64 -10.66 10.57 0.40
N CYS A 65 -10.74 9.63 -0.55
CA CYS A 65 -9.56 9.00 -1.13
C CYS A 65 -9.87 8.42 -2.51
N GLN A 66 -8.99 8.69 -3.47
CA GLN A 66 -8.99 7.97 -4.73
C GLN A 66 -8.18 6.69 -4.56
N VAL A 67 -8.77 5.56 -4.92
CA VAL A 67 -8.15 4.25 -4.74
C VAL A 67 -7.87 3.64 -6.11
N PHE A 68 -6.62 3.21 -6.31
CA PHE A 68 -6.16 2.55 -7.52
C PHE A 68 -5.70 1.14 -7.16
N LYS A 69 -6.13 0.14 -7.93
CA LYS A 69 -5.91 -1.26 -7.60
C LYS A 69 -5.17 -1.98 -8.71
N LEU A 70 -4.13 -2.73 -8.33
CA LEU A 70 -3.42 -3.66 -9.20
C LEU A 70 -3.50 -5.04 -8.51
N TYR A 71 -4.55 -5.80 -8.83
CA TYR A 71 -4.75 -7.13 -8.26
C TYR A 71 -4.33 -8.16 -9.30
N GLN A 72 -3.21 -8.83 -9.06
CA GLN A 72 -2.66 -9.84 -9.97
C GLN A 72 -3.51 -11.11 -9.92
N GLU A 73 -3.89 -11.64 -11.08
CA GLU A 73 -4.61 -12.91 -11.15
C GLU A 73 -3.68 -14.08 -10.86
N LYS A 74 -2.43 -13.99 -11.32
CA LYS A 74 -1.41 -15.03 -11.15
C LYS A 74 -0.31 -14.54 -10.24
N ASN A 75 0.24 -15.44 -9.44
CA ASN A 75 1.39 -15.11 -8.61
C ASN A 75 2.58 -14.72 -9.48
N GLN A 76 3.12 -13.54 -9.24
CA GLN A 76 4.28 -13.01 -9.95
C GLN A 76 5.59 -13.30 -9.22
N GLY A 77 5.51 -13.64 -7.92
CA GLY A 77 6.67 -13.73 -7.04
C GLY A 77 7.08 -12.37 -6.50
N TYR A 78 7.90 -12.39 -5.46
CA TYR A 78 8.26 -11.18 -4.72
C TYR A 78 8.90 -10.11 -5.62
N ASP A 79 9.98 -10.48 -6.32
CA ASP A 79 10.77 -9.50 -7.08
C ASP A 79 9.95 -8.88 -8.21
N LYS A 80 9.27 -9.73 -8.99
CA LYS A 80 8.49 -9.25 -10.13
C LYS A 80 7.30 -8.43 -9.68
N HIS A 81 6.56 -8.87 -8.66
CA HIS A 81 5.39 -8.12 -8.15
C HIS A 81 5.83 -6.77 -7.59
N CYS A 82 6.92 -6.73 -6.85
CA CYS A 82 7.48 -5.50 -6.33
C CYS A 82 7.86 -4.53 -7.47
N PHE A 83 8.60 -5.02 -8.46
CA PHE A 83 9.00 -4.21 -9.62
C PHE A 83 7.78 -3.69 -10.39
N ASP A 84 6.84 -4.57 -10.71
CA ASP A 84 5.65 -4.19 -11.50
C ASP A 84 4.79 -3.18 -10.73
N SER A 85 4.64 -3.37 -9.42
CA SER A 85 3.84 -2.47 -8.57
C SER A 85 4.46 -1.08 -8.49
N ILE A 86 5.76 -0.99 -8.27
CA ILE A 86 6.50 0.27 -8.18
C ILE A 86 6.48 0.99 -9.53
N SER A 87 6.70 0.24 -10.62
CA SER A 87 6.65 0.81 -11.98
C SER A 87 5.26 1.38 -12.29
N TRP A 88 4.21 0.61 -11.97
CA TRP A 88 2.84 1.04 -12.15
C TRP A 88 2.52 2.32 -11.36
N PHE A 89 2.99 2.39 -10.12
CA PHE A 89 2.80 3.55 -9.25
C PHE A 89 3.47 4.80 -9.84
N PHE A 90 4.74 4.69 -10.23
CA PHE A 90 5.49 5.83 -10.74
C PHE A 90 5.16 6.21 -12.19
N GLU A 91 4.39 5.42 -12.90
CA GLU A 91 3.78 5.86 -14.16
C GLU A 91 2.75 6.96 -13.93
N GLN A 92 2.20 7.05 -12.72
CA GLN A 92 1.09 7.94 -12.40
C GLN A 92 1.45 9.01 -11.38
N GLU A 93 2.46 8.76 -10.54
CA GLU A 93 2.87 9.68 -9.48
C GLU A 93 4.35 10.04 -9.65
N PRO A 94 4.74 11.32 -9.53
CA PRO A 94 6.15 11.70 -9.61
C PRO A 94 6.93 11.31 -8.37
N GLU A 95 6.24 11.12 -7.25
CA GLU A 95 6.81 10.76 -5.96
C GLU A 95 5.76 10.10 -5.07
N GLY A 96 6.18 9.46 -4.00
CA GLY A 96 5.24 8.87 -3.07
C GLY A 96 5.93 8.04 -1.99
N VAL A 97 5.10 7.43 -1.15
CA VAL A 97 5.54 6.56 -0.07
C VAL A 97 5.17 5.12 -0.44
N ILE A 98 6.12 4.21 -0.29
CA ILE A 98 5.92 2.79 -0.61
C ILE A 98 5.99 1.99 0.68
N LEU A 99 4.97 1.19 0.94
CA LEU A 99 4.87 0.31 2.10
C LEU A 99 4.63 -1.12 1.63
N GLU A 100 5.27 -2.07 2.31
CA GLU A 100 4.99 -3.49 2.14
C GLU A 100 4.10 -3.98 3.30
N ASP A 101 3.41 -5.09 3.08
CA ASP A 101 2.42 -5.62 4.02
C ASP A 101 3.00 -6.21 5.31
N ASP A 102 4.33 -6.36 5.40
CA ASP A 102 5.02 -6.87 6.59
C ASP A 102 5.78 -5.78 7.37
N CYS A 103 5.70 -4.53 6.94
CA CYS A 103 6.41 -3.42 7.56
C CYS A 103 5.42 -2.41 8.12
N VAL A 104 5.19 -2.46 9.44
CA VAL A 104 4.27 -1.54 10.10
C VAL A 104 5.00 -0.24 10.41
N PRO A 105 4.67 0.87 9.71
CA PRO A 105 5.35 2.14 9.95
C PRO A 105 4.86 2.81 11.22
N SER A 106 5.72 3.59 11.88
CA SER A 106 5.25 4.52 12.89
C SER A 106 4.50 5.68 12.22
N ILE A 107 3.63 6.35 12.97
CA ILE A 107 2.91 7.50 12.41
C ILE A 107 3.89 8.62 12.03
N SER A 108 4.95 8.82 12.81
CA SER A 108 5.98 9.81 12.51
C SER A 108 6.74 9.55 11.19
N PHE A 109 6.77 8.29 10.72
CA PHE A 109 7.39 7.94 9.44
C PHE A 109 6.79 8.73 8.28
N PHE A 110 5.48 8.90 8.27
CA PHE A 110 4.80 9.62 7.17
C PHE A 110 5.19 11.10 7.15
N GLY A 111 5.29 11.73 8.30
CA GLY A 111 5.80 13.12 8.40
C GLY A 111 7.25 13.22 7.94
N PHE A 112 8.08 12.25 8.32
CA PHE A 112 9.48 12.18 7.86
C PHE A 112 9.56 12.10 6.33
N CYS A 113 8.74 11.25 5.71
CA CYS A 113 8.68 11.15 4.24
C CYS A 113 8.27 12.47 3.60
N THR A 114 7.29 13.17 4.18
CA THR A 114 6.88 14.50 3.70
C THR A 114 8.07 15.45 3.68
N THR A 115 8.84 15.51 4.75
CA THR A 115 10.03 16.36 4.84
C THR A 115 11.06 15.99 3.78
N LEU A 116 11.32 14.71 3.56
CA LEU A 116 12.28 14.26 2.55
C LEU A 116 11.86 14.65 1.15
N LEU A 117 10.57 14.52 0.83
CA LEU A 117 10.06 14.81 -0.51
C LEU A 117 9.99 16.30 -0.83
N GLU A 118 10.05 17.16 0.16
CA GLU A 118 10.09 18.62 -0.03
C GLU A 118 11.48 19.13 -0.45
N LYS A 119 12.50 18.27 -0.44
CA LYS A 119 13.88 18.68 -0.72
C LYS A 119 14.29 18.46 -2.18
#